data_f7219ed7d0eb1c6683aafe7a848ee1e5
#
_entry.id   f7219ed7d0eb1c6683aafe7a848ee1e5
#
_cell.length_a   1.000
_cell.length_b   1.000
_cell.length_c   1.000
_cell.angle_alpha   90.00
_cell.angle_beta   90.00
_cell.angle_gamma   90.00
#
_symmetry.space_group_name_H-M   'P 1'
#
loop_
_entity.id
_entity.type
_entity.pdbx_description
1 polymer ?
#
loop_
_entity_poly.entity_id
_entity_poly.type
_entity_poly.pdbx_seq_one_letter_code
_entity_poly.pdbx_strand_id
1 'polypeptide(L)'
;MAQTFLKLDTGVTGTLPNANFSGGKIGQVVNKVDDTYQATSSNTFADTSLSQAFTPSATSSKVLIMCEHQCMKSSGNTGIALQLLRDSTNLGQFISIGGETEEGTRNDFGSACFFYLDSPNTTSAVTYKTQMKNYVNGTGGARVNGSGNDQSSMVLMEILA
;
A
#
# COMPACT_ATOMS: atom_id res chain seq x y z
N MET A 1 -41.04 -24.33 4.52
CA MET A 1 -39.99 -23.93 3.56
C MET A 1 -38.96 -25.06 3.49
N ALA A 2 -38.76 -25.69 2.36
CA ALA A 2 -37.78 -26.78 2.20
C ALA A 2 -36.37 -26.13 2.18
N GLN A 3 -35.51 -26.52 3.10
CA GLN A 3 -34.10 -26.20 3.03
C GLN A 3 -33.44 -26.99 1.93
N THR A 4 -33.01 -26.35 0.87
CA THR A 4 -32.20 -26.97 -0.18
C THR A 4 -30.75 -26.99 0.32
N PHE A 5 -30.31 -28.16 0.77
CA PHE A 5 -28.90 -28.38 1.08
C PHE A 5 -28.11 -28.59 -0.22
N LEU A 6 -27.07 -27.81 -0.45
CA LEU A 6 -26.12 -28.07 -1.52
C LEU A 6 -25.33 -29.33 -1.18
N LYS A 7 -25.54 -30.44 -1.91
CA LYS A 7 -24.69 -31.64 -1.75
C LYS A 7 -23.34 -31.37 -2.41
N LEU A 8 -22.30 -31.29 -1.64
CA LEU A 8 -20.91 -31.07 -2.10
C LEU A 8 -20.19 -32.40 -2.49
N ASP A 9 -20.90 -33.55 -2.41
CA ASP A 9 -20.33 -34.88 -2.65
C ASP A 9 -20.23 -35.26 -4.15
N THR A 10 -20.82 -34.46 -5.02
CA THR A 10 -20.82 -34.72 -6.48
C THR A 10 -19.98 -33.76 -7.30
N GLY A 11 -19.14 -32.96 -6.64
CA GLY A 11 -18.27 -31.99 -7.30
C GLY A 11 -19.03 -30.77 -7.84
N VAL A 12 -18.73 -29.60 -7.34
CA VAL A 12 -19.21 -28.33 -7.90
C VAL A 12 -18.41 -28.06 -9.18
N THR A 13 -18.99 -28.35 -10.35
CA THR A 13 -18.43 -27.92 -11.62
C THR A 13 -18.99 -26.55 -11.98
N GLY A 14 -18.11 -25.55 -12.05
CA GLY A 14 -18.46 -24.16 -12.39
C GLY A 14 -18.16 -23.17 -11.26
N THR A 15 -18.30 -21.89 -11.57
CA THR A 15 -18.12 -20.80 -10.62
C THR A 15 -19.37 -20.64 -9.76
N LEU A 16 -19.24 -20.68 -8.43
CA LEU A 16 -20.36 -20.35 -7.53
C LEU A 16 -20.81 -18.89 -7.78
N PRO A 17 -22.12 -18.65 -8.00
CA PRO A 17 -22.61 -17.27 -8.15
C PRO A 17 -22.29 -16.42 -6.93
N ASN A 18 -21.95 -15.15 -7.12
CA ASN A 18 -21.67 -14.20 -6.02
C ASN A 18 -22.84 -14.10 -5.02
N ALA A 19 -24.08 -14.29 -5.48
CA ALA A 19 -25.29 -14.29 -4.63
C ALA A 19 -25.28 -15.37 -3.53
N ASN A 20 -24.41 -16.37 -3.61
CA ASN A 20 -24.28 -17.42 -2.59
C ASN A 20 -23.27 -17.07 -1.48
N PHE A 21 -22.63 -15.90 -1.57
CA PHE A 21 -21.71 -15.39 -0.55
C PHE A 21 -22.35 -14.16 0.11
N SER A 22 -22.55 -14.21 1.41
CA SER A 22 -23.11 -13.09 2.20
C SER A 22 -22.06 -12.03 2.59
N GLY A 23 -20.85 -12.12 2.06
CA GLY A 23 -19.73 -11.20 2.33
C GLY A 23 -18.86 -11.00 1.11
N GLY A 24 -17.98 -10.01 1.18
CA GLY A 24 -17.06 -9.69 0.10
C GLY A 24 -16.19 -10.88 -0.31
N LYS A 25 -16.12 -11.16 -1.60
CA LYS A 25 -15.26 -12.17 -2.20
C LYS A 25 -13.99 -11.52 -2.71
N ILE A 26 -12.85 -12.16 -2.54
CA ILE A 26 -11.61 -11.71 -3.18
C ILE A 26 -11.70 -12.01 -4.67
N GLY A 27 -11.63 -10.97 -5.50
CA GLY A 27 -11.59 -11.05 -6.95
C GLY A 27 -10.18 -11.30 -7.45
N GLN A 28 -9.41 -10.26 -7.62
CA GLN A 28 -8.00 -10.32 -8.06
C GLN A 28 -7.06 -9.87 -6.95
N VAL A 29 -5.83 -10.39 -7.00
CA VAL A 29 -4.74 -9.99 -6.10
C VAL A 29 -3.54 -9.64 -6.96
N VAL A 30 -2.96 -8.45 -6.73
CA VAL A 30 -1.76 -7.97 -7.41
C VAL A 30 -0.73 -7.60 -6.37
N ASN A 31 0.52 -7.98 -6.60
CA ASN A 31 1.64 -7.67 -5.73
C ASN A 31 2.72 -6.89 -6.48
N LYS A 32 3.27 -5.89 -5.84
CA LYS A 32 4.49 -5.17 -6.26
C LYS A 32 5.51 -5.24 -5.14
N VAL A 33 6.71 -5.68 -5.47
CA VAL A 33 7.91 -5.59 -4.64
C VAL A 33 8.86 -4.58 -5.29
N ASP A 34 9.50 -3.77 -4.48
CA ASP A 34 10.43 -2.75 -4.92
C ASP A 34 11.64 -2.69 -3.96
N ASP A 35 12.83 -2.82 -4.51
CA ASP A 35 14.12 -2.77 -3.81
C ASP A 35 14.91 -1.51 -4.15
N THR A 36 14.31 -0.58 -4.88
CA THR A 36 14.97 0.63 -5.33
C THR A 36 15.27 1.57 -4.16
N TYR A 37 16.56 1.81 -3.92
CA TYR A 37 16.98 2.83 -2.96
C TYR A 37 16.51 4.21 -3.39
N GLN A 38 15.84 4.91 -2.47
CA GLN A 38 15.45 6.30 -2.68
C GLN A 38 15.74 7.14 -1.44
N ALA A 39 16.13 8.38 -1.67
CA ALA A 39 16.42 9.35 -0.63
C ALA A 39 15.91 10.74 -1.01
N THR A 40 15.51 11.52 -0.02
CA THR A 40 15.14 12.92 -0.19
C THR A 40 15.51 13.74 1.04
N SER A 41 16.01 14.96 0.80
CA SER A 41 16.17 15.99 1.84
C SER A 41 15.05 17.04 1.79
N SER A 42 14.14 16.94 0.82
CA SER A 42 13.02 17.86 0.63
C SER A 42 11.89 17.58 1.62
N ASN A 43 11.28 18.62 2.16
CA ASN A 43 10.06 18.54 2.95
C ASN A 43 8.78 18.55 2.09
N THR A 44 8.91 18.45 0.76
CA THR A 44 7.80 18.28 -0.17
C THR A 44 7.67 16.80 -0.54
N PHE A 45 6.45 16.29 -0.54
CA PHE A 45 6.17 14.91 -0.95
C PHE A 45 6.54 14.70 -2.43
N ALA A 46 7.25 13.60 -2.68
CA ALA A 46 7.58 13.11 -4.01
C ALA A 46 7.30 11.61 -4.11
N ASP A 47 6.95 11.14 -5.31
CA ASP A 47 6.66 9.73 -5.55
C ASP A 47 7.86 8.86 -5.19
N THR A 48 7.57 7.74 -4.54
CA THR A 48 8.52 6.63 -4.44
C THR A 48 8.40 5.73 -5.69
N SER A 49 9.31 4.77 -5.82
CA SER A 49 9.24 3.72 -6.86
C SER A 49 8.12 2.69 -6.60
N LEU A 50 7.55 2.65 -5.39
CA LEU A 50 6.48 1.73 -5.05
C LEU A 50 5.14 2.23 -5.61
N SER A 51 4.81 1.72 -6.80
CA SER A 51 3.63 2.10 -7.58
C SER A 51 3.07 0.89 -8.30
N GLN A 52 1.74 0.71 -8.28
CA GLN A 52 1.06 -0.41 -8.90
C GLN A 52 -0.26 0.03 -9.54
N ALA A 53 -0.40 -0.25 -10.84
CA ALA A 53 -1.68 -0.08 -11.55
C ALA A 53 -2.66 -1.20 -11.17
N PHE A 54 -3.94 -0.86 -11.11
CA PHE A 54 -5.02 -1.76 -10.75
C PHE A 54 -6.29 -1.39 -11.52
N THR A 55 -6.99 -2.40 -12.06
CA THR A 55 -8.26 -2.18 -12.78
C THR A 55 -9.37 -2.94 -12.07
N PRO A 56 -10.25 -2.26 -11.31
CA PRO A 56 -11.38 -2.92 -10.65
C PRO A 56 -12.34 -3.56 -11.66
N SER A 57 -12.88 -4.73 -11.32
CA SER A 57 -13.82 -5.46 -12.20
C SER A 57 -15.24 -4.89 -12.17
N ALA A 58 -15.60 -4.16 -11.11
CA ALA A 58 -16.90 -3.50 -10.97
C ALA A 58 -16.75 -2.16 -10.23
N THR A 59 -17.66 -1.22 -10.49
CA THR A 59 -17.68 0.08 -9.80
C THR A 59 -18.01 -0.05 -8.31
N SER A 60 -18.68 -1.11 -7.89
CA SER A 60 -18.96 -1.44 -6.48
C SER A 60 -17.81 -2.12 -5.76
N SER A 61 -16.78 -2.59 -6.50
CA SER A 61 -15.61 -3.22 -5.89
C SER A 61 -14.87 -2.26 -4.98
N LYS A 62 -14.35 -2.80 -3.87
CA LYS A 62 -13.37 -2.11 -3.02
C LYS A 62 -11.98 -2.69 -3.26
N VAL A 63 -10.97 -1.92 -2.93
CA VAL A 63 -9.58 -2.38 -3.02
C VAL A 63 -8.95 -2.30 -1.64
N LEU A 64 -8.56 -3.44 -1.08
CA LEU A 64 -7.73 -3.48 0.12
C LEU A 64 -6.27 -3.30 -0.30
N ILE A 65 -5.67 -2.22 0.18
CA ILE A 65 -4.27 -1.90 -0.01
C ILE A 65 -3.52 -2.28 1.27
N MET A 66 -2.47 -3.06 1.14
CA MET A 66 -1.50 -3.33 2.18
C MET A 66 -0.15 -2.90 1.64
N CYS A 67 0.48 -1.91 2.25
CA CYS A 67 1.81 -1.47 1.83
C CYS A 67 2.76 -1.34 3.02
N GLU A 68 4.02 -1.53 2.72
CA GLU A 68 5.13 -1.52 3.65
C GLU A 68 6.34 -0.87 3.01
N HIS A 69 7.05 -0.05 3.78
CA HIS A 69 8.34 0.51 3.40
C HIS A 69 9.39 0.22 4.47
N GLN A 70 10.57 -0.24 4.05
CA GLN A 70 11.76 -0.23 4.88
C GLN A 70 12.30 1.20 4.95
N CYS A 71 12.32 1.75 6.15
CA CYS A 71 12.56 3.17 6.38
C CYS A 71 13.85 3.42 7.14
N MET A 72 14.55 4.47 6.72
CA MET A 72 15.77 4.92 7.38
C MET A 72 15.92 6.45 7.27
N LYS A 73 16.75 7.01 8.13
CA LYS A 73 17.26 8.38 8.01
C LYS A 73 18.78 8.42 7.97
N SER A 74 19.36 9.48 7.43
CA SER A 74 20.80 9.59 7.29
C SER A 74 21.48 10.49 8.32
N SER A 75 20.73 11.29 9.08
CA SER A 75 21.27 12.18 10.11
C SER A 75 20.24 12.53 11.19
N GLY A 76 20.67 13.23 12.24
CA GLY A 76 19.80 13.74 13.30
C GLY A 76 18.84 14.83 12.86
N ASN A 77 17.92 15.19 13.73
CA ASN A 77 16.91 16.24 13.55
C ASN A 77 16.11 16.11 12.27
N THR A 78 15.86 14.90 11.83
CA THR A 78 15.05 14.60 10.65
C THR A 78 14.32 13.28 10.81
N GLY A 79 13.34 13.06 9.96
CA GLY A 79 12.56 11.82 9.90
C GLY A 79 11.90 11.67 8.54
N ILE A 80 11.27 10.54 8.31
CA ILE A 80 10.52 10.28 7.10
C ILE A 80 9.03 10.49 7.34
N ALA A 81 8.35 11.08 6.36
CA ALA A 81 6.90 11.03 6.24
C ALA A 81 6.51 10.25 4.98
N LEU A 82 5.48 9.42 5.09
CA LEU A 82 4.97 8.59 4.01
C LEU A 82 3.45 8.77 3.88
N GLN A 83 2.97 8.80 2.64
CA GLN A 83 1.54 8.83 2.33
C GLN A 83 1.20 7.90 1.16
N LEU A 84 -0.06 7.43 1.14
CA LEU A 84 -0.64 6.61 0.07
C LEU A 84 -1.54 7.47 -0.81
N LEU A 85 -1.43 7.30 -2.12
CA LEU A 85 -2.29 7.94 -3.12
C LEU A 85 -2.95 6.90 -4.02
N ARG A 86 -4.13 7.26 -4.52
CA ARG A 86 -4.71 6.72 -5.75
C ARG A 86 -4.64 7.83 -6.81
N ASP A 87 -3.87 7.62 -7.85
CA ASP A 87 -3.55 8.64 -8.86
C ASP A 87 -3.00 9.93 -8.22
N SER A 88 -3.81 11.00 -8.17
CA SER A 88 -3.50 12.26 -7.48
C SER A 88 -4.25 12.43 -6.15
N THR A 89 -5.16 11.52 -5.80
CA THR A 89 -5.97 11.59 -4.58
C THR A 89 -5.19 11.03 -3.41
N ASN A 90 -4.95 11.83 -2.39
CA ASN A 90 -4.34 11.37 -1.13
C ASN A 90 -5.35 10.54 -0.35
N LEU A 91 -5.01 9.27 -0.08
CA LEU A 91 -5.83 8.34 0.70
C LEU A 91 -5.48 8.36 2.18
N GLY A 92 -4.28 8.80 2.53
CA GLY A 92 -3.86 8.94 3.92
C GLY A 92 -2.35 8.98 4.08
N GLN A 93 -1.93 9.66 5.15
CA GLN A 93 -0.54 9.68 5.59
C GLN A 93 -0.38 8.63 6.70
N PHE A 94 0.48 7.64 6.49
CA PHE A 94 0.65 6.52 7.42
C PHE A 94 1.87 6.65 8.35
N ILE A 95 2.76 7.58 8.05
CA ILE A 95 3.79 8.01 8.97
C ILE A 95 4.02 9.52 8.77
N SER A 96 4.02 10.29 9.85
CA SER A 96 4.22 11.73 9.78
C SER A 96 5.64 12.16 10.15
N ILE A 97 6.23 11.48 11.12
CA ILE A 97 7.61 11.68 11.58
C ILE A 97 8.13 10.32 12.04
N GLY A 98 8.75 9.58 11.15
CA GLY A 98 9.39 8.31 11.50
C GLY A 98 10.89 8.49 11.75
N GLY A 99 11.40 7.85 12.80
CA GLY A 99 12.81 7.76 13.07
C GLY A 99 13.49 9.05 13.50
N GLU A 100 12.75 10.08 13.92
CA GLU A 100 13.34 11.30 14.43
C GLU A 100 14.16 11.03 15.71
N THR A 101 15.38 11.54 15.74
CA THR A 101 16.24 11.59 16.92
C THR A 101 17.06 12.87 16.88
N GLU A 102 17.39 13.43 18.05
CA GLU A 102 18.16 14.67 18.15
C GLU A 102 19.63 14.48 17.74
N GLU A 103 20.14 13.27 17.76
CA GLU A 103 21.54 13.00 17.46
C GLU A 103 21.81 12.63 16.00
N GLY A 104 23.02 13.06 15.53
CA GLY A 104 23.46 13.05 14.14
C GLY A 104 23.80 11.71 13.53
N THR A 105 23.10 10.63 13.88
CA THR A 105 23.41 9.30 13.39
C THR A 105 22.38 8.79 12.38
N ARG A 106 22.88 8.03 11.41
CA ARG A 106 22.07 7.14 10.58
C ARG A 106 21.23 6.24 11.49
N ASN A 107 19.94 6.13 11.20
CA ASN A 107 19.06 5.27 11.95
C ASN A 107 18.17 4.49 10.99
N ASP A 108 18.30 3.16 11.05
CA ASP A 108 17.42 2.22 10.41
C ASP A 108 16.33 1.87 11.45
N PHE A 109 15.10 2.28 11.23
CA PHE A 109 14.03 2.11 12.22
C PHE A 109 12.97 1.09 11.82
N GLY A 110 13.26 0.32 10.76
CA GLY A 110 12.42 -0.79 10.32
C GLY A 110 11.28 -0.39 9.40
N SER A 111 10.20 -1.17 9.41
CA SER A 111 9.11 -1.05 8.46
C SER A 111 8.04 -0.08 8.90
N ALA A 112 7.55 0.73 7.96
CA ALA A 112 6.32 1.49 8.08
C ALA A 112 5.23 0.79 7.26
N CYS A 113 4.19 0.29 7.94
CA CYS A 113 3.08 -0.44 7.31
C CYS A 113 1.80 0.38 7.31
N PHE A 114 1.00 0.24 6.25
CA PHE A 114 -0.29 0.88 6.13
C PHE A 114 -1.31 -0.05 5.45
N PHE A 115 -2.50 -0.09 6.03
CA PHE A 115 -3.64 -0.84 5.51
C PHE A 115 -4.78 0.13 5.23
N TYR A 116 -5.34 0.08 4.03
CA TYR A 116 -6.42 0.97 3.62
C TYR A 116 -7.42 0.23 2.74
N LEU A 117 -8.70 0.44 2.97
CA LEU A 117 -9.77 -0.08 2.13
C LEU A 117 -10.37 1.07 1.32
N ASP A 118 -10.03 1.13 0.05
CA ASP A 118 -10.48 2.16 -0.88
C ASP A 118 -11.76 1.76 -1.61
N SER A 119 -12.52 2.76 -2.04
CA SER A 119 -13.68 2.61 -2.93
C SER A 119 -13.42 3.45 -4.18
N PRO A 120 -12.76 2.92 -5.20
CA PRO A 120 -12.36 3.68 -6.39
C PRO A 120 -13.55 4.11 -7.26
N ASN A 121 -14.70 3.42 -7.15
CA ASN A 121 -15.94 3.70 -7.87
C ASN A 121 -15.76 3.78 -9.41
N THR A 122 -14.86 2.98 -9.97
CA THR A 122 -14.55 2.94 -11.40
C THR A 122 -14.15 1.56 -11.83
N THR A 123 -14.31 1.27 -13.12
CA THR A 123 -13.73 0.11 -13.82
C THR A 123 -12.56 0.50 -14.71
N SER A 124 -12.17 1.76 -14.72
CA SER A 124 -10.93 2.20 -15.38
C SER A 124 -9.71 1.89 -14.52
N ALA A 125 -8.56 1.76 -15.16
CA ALA A 125 -7.31 1.60 -14.45
C ALA A 125 -7.03 2.82 -13.55
N VAL A 126 -6.63 2.56 -12.31
CA VAL A 126 -6.13 3.53 -11.33
C VAL A 126 -4.73 3.11 -10.89
N THR A 127 -3.94 4.04 -10.39
CA THR A 127 -2.60 3.75 -9.88
C THR A 127 -2.53 4.02 -8.39
N TYR A 128 -2.24 2.99 -7.60
CA TYR A 128 -1.89 3.17 -6.19
C TYR A 128 -0.39 3.36 -6.08
N LYS A 129 0.02 4.39 -5.36
CA LYS A 129 1.43 4.73 -5.19
C LYS A 129 1.68 5.35 -3.83
N THR A 130 2.92 5.31 -3.40
CA THR A 130 3.35 5.99 -2.19
C THR A 130 4.22 7.19 -2.51
N GLN A 131 4.20 8.16 -1.60
CA GLN A 131 5.08 9.32 -1.62
C GLN A 131 5.82 9.43 -0.30
N MET A 132 7.04 9.93 -0.36
CA MET A 132 7.84 10.24 0.81
C MET A 132 8.29 11.70 0.83
N LYS A 133 8.57 12.20 2.02
CA LYS A 133 9.29 13.47 2.23
C LYS A 133 10.19 13.38 3.46
N ASN A 134 11.17 14.25 3.50
CA ASN A 134 11.91 14.51 4.72
C ASN A 134 11.11 15.41 5.67
N TYR A 135 11.19 15.18 6.97
CA TYR A 135 10.47 16.01 7.93
C TYR A 135 11.01 17.46 7.97
N VAL A 136 12.33 17.63 8.01
CA VAL A 136 12.98 18.94 8.01
C VAL A 136 13.70 19.18 6.69
N ASN A 137 13.36 20.27 6.01
CA ASN A 137 13.94 20.61 4.72
C ASN A 137 15.46 20.87 4.82
N GLY A 138 16.22 20.26 3.91
CA GLY A 138 17.67 20.48 3.78
C GLY A 138 18.53 19.83 4.85
N THR A 139 17.96 19.18 5.86
CA THR A 139 18.70 18.53 6.94
C THR A 139 18.63 17.02 6.80
N GLY A 140 19.78 16.36 6.65
CA GLY A 140 19.85 14.91 6.52
C GLY A 140 19.06 14.37 5.32
N GLY A 141 18.54 13.17 5.42
CA GLY A 141 17.73 12.57 4.36
C GLY A 141 16.83 11.46 4.88
N ALA A 142 15.55 11.54 4.51
CA ALA A 142 14.63 10.43 4.60
C ALA A 142 14.95 9.44 3.48
N ARG A 143 14.87 8.14 3.78
CA ARG A 143 15.23 7.07 2.84
C ARG A 143 14.27 5.90 2.95
N VAL A 144 14.04 5.25 1.82
CA VAL A 144 13.41 3.93 1.74
C VAL A 144 14.36 2.97 1.03
N ASN A 145 14.32 1.69 1.42
CA ASN A 145 15.20 0.63 0.89
C ASN A 145 16.69 1.01 1.00
N GLY A 146 17.09 1.44 2.19
CA GLY A 146 18.42 2.04 2.41
C GLY A 146 19.56 1.06 2.55
N SER A 147 19.29 -0.24 2.67
CA SER A 147 20.25 -1.33 2.70
C SER A 147 20.10 -2.20 1.47
N GLY A 148 21.17 -2.84 1.00
CA GLY A 148 21.17 -3.59 -0.27
C GLY A 148 20.24 -4.81 -0.33
N ASN A 149 19.59 -5.17 0.78
CA ASN A 149 18.60 -6.26 0.87
C ASN A 149 17.22 -5.78 1.33
N ASP A 150 17.04 -4.48 1.52
CA ASP A 150 15.76 -3.92 1.93
C ASP A 150 14.78 -3.95 0.75
N GLN A 151 13.53 -4.31 1.06
CA GLN A 151 12.45 -4.32 0.08
C GLN A 151 11.21 -3.66 0.68
N SER A 152 10.56 -2.85 -0.14
CA SER A 152 9.21 -2.34 0.09
C SER A 152 8.22 -3.18 -0.71
N SER A 153 6.99 -3.28 -0.23
CA SER A 153 5.97 -4.05 -0.93
C SER A 153 4.59 -3.39 -0.89
N MET A 154 3.78 -3.70 -1.90
CA MET A 154 2.38 -3.31 -1.97
C MET A 154 1.55 -4.48 -2.50
N VAL A 155 0.55 -4.90 -1.73
CA VAL A 155 -0.45 -5.88 -2.16
C VAL A 155 -1.79 -5.16 -2.32
N LEU A 156 -2.43 -5.37 -3.46
CA LEU A 156 -3.76 -4.87 -3.79
C LEU A 156 -4.70 -6.07 -3.93
N MET A 157 -5.78 -6.07 -3.16
CA MET A 157 -6.83 -7.12 -3.22
C MET A 157 -8.17 -6.50 -3.59
N GLU A 158 -8.80 -6.99 -4.64
CA GLU A 158 -10.17 -6.62 -4.97
C GLU A 158 -11.15 -7.34 -4.07
N ILE A 159 -11.99 -6.59 -3.39
CA ILE A 159 -13.11 -7.09 -2.61
C ILE A 159 -14.39 -6.83 -3.42
N LEU A 160 -14.96 -7.89 -3.96
CA LEU A 160 -16.19 -7.84 -4.73
C LEU A 160 -17.40 -7.64 -3.80
N ALA A 161 -18.32 -6.74 -4.17
CA ALA A 161 -19.58 -6.51 -3.46
C ALA A 161 -20.65 -7.52 -3.85
#